data_0d60e4f99aed006c8e2eec6d136e508f
#
_entry.id   0d60e4f99aed006c8e2eec6d136e508f
#
_cell.length_a   1.000
_cell.length_b   1.000
_cell.length_c   1.000
_cell.angle_alpha   90.00
_cell.angle_beta   90.00
_cell.angle_gamma   90.00
#
_symmetry.space_group_name_H-M   'P 1'
#
loop_
_entity.id
_entity.type
_entity.pdbx_description
1 polymer ?
#
loop_
_entity_poly.entity_id
_entity_poly.type
_entity_poly.pdbx_seq_one_letter_code
_entity_poly.pdbx_strand_id
1 'polypeptide(L)'
;MEAFSFSAHTATVVLTIWSNTGPLVAVLLLILCSALISSSEVALFSLTPAQKADLVNSKHASDQRILALLETPDRENGPKRLLATVLIANNAVNIAIVLISSQLTSSWFAAGDYPEWLSTMIDVVAITFVIVLFGEVIPKVYATGNNVQVARFMAMPLEVIRRLCSPLTWFLMRTSSLLETRLKEKVRSNISVDELGHALELTADDGRTEEEHKILEGIVTFGGKEAAQIMTPRTDIVFLSIDQSFQEVLTMCSKRDTRVFPS
;
A
#
# COMPACT_ATOMS: atom_id res chain seq x y z
N MET A 1 -23.21 -23.64 -60.44
CA MET A 1 -22.17 -24.02 -59.46
C MET A 1 -21.77 -22.84 -58.57
N GLU A 2 -21.83 -21.59 -59.03
CA GLU A 2 -21.43 -20.38 -58.25
C GLU A 2 -22.38 -20.03 -57.08
N ALA A 3 -23.69 -20.24 -57.20
CA ALA A 3 -24.66 -19.93 -56.13
C ALA A 3 -24.49 -20.81 -54.88
N PHE A 4 -23.97 -22.02 -55.03
CA PHE A 4 -23.73 -22.94 -53.92
C PHE A 4 -22.45 -22.57 -53.16
N SER A 5 -21.45 -22.01 -53.83
CA SER A 5 -20.21 -21.54 -53.22
C SER A 5 -20.45 -20.25 -52.42
N PHE A 6 -21.30 -19.34 -52.88
CA PHE A 6 -21.66 -18.11 -52.17
C PHE A 6 -22.45 -18.39 -50.89
N SER A 7 -23.36 -19.35 -50.91
CA SER A 7 -24.15 -19.78 -49.75
C SER A 7 -23.27 -20.45 -48.68
N ALA A 8 -22.27 -21.24 -49.08
CA ALA A 8 -21.35 -21.88 -48.17
C ALA A 8 -20.40 -20.84 -47.52
N HIS A 9 -19.98 -19.83 -48.27
CA HIS A 9 -19.12 -18.78 -47.75
C HIS A 9 -19.83 -17.87 -46.74
N THR A 10 -21.08 -17.50 -47.00
CA THR A 10 -21.91 -16.74 -46.08
C THR A 10 -22.22 -17.52 -44.79
N ALA A 11 -22.51 -18.81 -44.89
CA ALA A 11 -22.74 -19.68 -43.74
C ALA A 11 -21.48 -19.82 -42.86
N THR A 12 -20.31 -20.00 -43.47
CA THR A 12 -19.04 -20.04 -42.71
C THR A 12 -18.72 -18.70 -42.02
N VAL A 13 -18.93 -17.59 -42.69
CA VAL A 13 -18.73 -16.24 -42.09
C VAL A 13 -19.68 -16.03 -40.91
N VAL A 14 -20.95 -16.36 -41.06
CA VAL A 14 -21.94 -16.24 -39.96
C VAL A 14 -21.61 -17.15 -38.79
N LEU A 15 -21.20 -18.40 -39.04
CA LEU A 15 -20.77 -19.34 -37.99
C LEU A 15 -19.50 -18.85 -37.28
N THR A 16 -18.56 -18.31 -38.02
CA THR A 16 -17.29 -17.73 -37.42
C THR A 16 -17.59 -16.49 -36.58
N ILE A 17 -18.48 -15.61 -37.03
CA ILE A 17 -18.91 -14.45 -36.25
C ILE A 17 -19.62 -14.93 -34.97
N TRP A 18 -20.52 -15.90 -35.06
CA TRP A 18 -21.27 -16.41 -33.92
C TRP A 18 -20.36 -17.13 -32.91
N SER A 19 -19.40 -17.94 -33.39
CA SER A 19 -18.44 -18.66 -32.54
C SER A 19 -17.49 -17.70 -31.77
N ASN A 20 -17.16 -16.54 -32.36
CA ASN A 20 -16.25 -15.57 -31.77
C ASN A 20 -16.95 -14.51 -30.90
N THR A 21 -18.30 -14.41 -31.00
CA THR A 21 -19.07 -13.41 -30.22
C THR A 21 -18.98 -13.67 -28.70
N GLY A 22 -19.07 -14.94 -28.30
CA GLY A 22 -18.96 -15.35 -26.89
C GLY A 22 -17.64 -14.95 -26.25
N PRO A 23 -16.49 -15.37 -26.80
CA PRO A 23 -15.16 -14.96 -26.31
C PRO A 23 -14.94 -13.44 -26.33
N LEU A 24 -15.42 -12.72 -27.35
CA LEU A 24 -15.31 -11.26 -27.42
C LEU A 24 -16.06 -10.57 -26.27
N VAL A 25 -17.30 -10.98 -26.02
CA VAL A 25 -18.10 -10.46 -24.89
C VAL A 25 -17.42 -10.80 -23.56
N ALA A 26 -16.86 -12.01 -23.43
CA ALA A 26 -16.12 -12.40 -22.23
C ALA A 26 -14.90 -11.51 -21.97
N VAL A 27 -14.10 -11.21 -23.01
CA VAL A 27 -12.96 -10.30 -22.90
C VAL A 27 -13.39 -8.90 -22.49
N LEU A 28 -14.45 -8.35 -23.08
CA LEU A 28 -14.98 -7.03 -22.71
C LEU A 28 -15.46 -6.99 -21.25
N LEU A 29 -16.16 -8.02 -20.80
CA LEU A 29 -16.59 -8.13 -19.40
C LEU A 29 -15.40 -8.26 -18.44
N LEU A 30 -14.38 -9.01 -18.81
CA LEU A 30 -13.17 -9.17 -18.01
C LEU A 30 -12.36 -7.87 -17.95
N ILE A 31 -12.25 -7.11 -19.05
CA ILE A 31 -11.63 -5.78 -19.05
C ILE A 31 -12.37 -4.84 -18.10
N LEU A 32 -13.71 -4.86 -18.13
CA LEU A 32 -14.52 -4.09 -17.19
C LEU A 32 -14.27 -4.52 -15.73
N CYS A 33 -14.21 -5.83 -15.47
CA CYS A 33 -13.88 -6.35 -14.15
C CYS A 33 -12.46 -5.91 -13.70
N SER A 34 -11.46 -6.00 -14.58
CA SER A 34 -10.10 -5.53 -14.32
C SER A 34 -10.10 -4.04 -13.98
N ALA A 35 -10.80 -3.23 -14.76
CA ALA A 35 -10.95 -1.79 -14.53
C ALA A 35 -11.56 -1.47 -13.16
N LEU A 36 -12.61 -2.18 -12.77
CA LEU A 36 -13.27 -2.00 -11.48
C LEU A 36 -12.37 -2.43 -10.31
N ILE A 37 -11.69 -3.57 -10.42
CA ILE A 37 -10.77 -4.05 -9.39
C ILE A 37 -9.59 -3.08 -9.26
N SER A 38 -9.00 -2.64 -10.37
CA SER A 38 -7.88 -1.71 -10.40
C SER A 38 -8.25 -0.32 -9.84
N SER A 39 -9.44 0.19 -10.18
CA SER A 39 -9.94 1.46 -9.62
C SER A 39 -10.18 1.37 -8.11
N SER A 40 -10.62 0.22 -7.62
CA SER A 40 -10.88 0.02 -6.19
C SER A 40 -9.62 0.07 -5.33
N GLU A 41 -8.49 -0.36 -5.87
CA GLU A 41 -7.18 -0.25 -5.22
C GLU A 41 -6.87 1.21 -4.89
N VAL A 42 -6.86 2.07 -5.92
CA VAL A 42 -6.59 3.50 -5.74
C VAL A 42 -7.64 4.15 -4.85
N ALA A 43 -8.92 3.85 -5.07
CA ALA A 43 -10.02 4.45 -4.30
C ALA A 43 -9.90 4.21 -2.80
N LEU A 44 -9.56 2.98 -2.38
CA LEU A 44 -9.47 2.61 -0.97
C LEU A 44 -8.20 3.14 -0.30
N PHE A 45 -7.06 3.11 -1.01
CA PHE A 45 -5.78 3.53 -0.44
C PHE A 45 -5.53 5.03 -0.52
N SER A 46 -6.25 5.78 -1.36
CA SER A 46 -6.19 7.24 -1.45
C SER A 46 -7.16 7.97 -0.50
N LEU A 47 -7.90 7.25 0.35
CA LEU A 47 -8.79 7.86 1.34
C LEU A 47 -8.02 8.68 2.36
N THR A 48 -8.32 9.97 2.44
CA THR A 48 -7.72 10.88 3.42
C THR A 48 -8.22 10.59 4.84
N PRO A 49 -7.48 11.00 5.90
CA PRO A 49 -7.94 10.86 7.28
C PRO A 49 -9.31 11.53 7.54
N ALA A 50 -9.56 12.68 6.91
CA ALA A 50 -10.84 13.37 7.01
C ALA A 50 -12.00 12.54 6.39
N GLN A 51 -11.80 12.01 5.18
CA GLN A 51 -12.76 11.13 4.53
C GLN A 51 -13.03 9.85 5.35
N LYS A 52 -12.00 9.26 5.96
CA LYS A 52 -12.17 8.10 6.85
C LYS A 52 -13.00 8.45 8.09
N ALA A 53 -12.80 9.62 8.69
CA ALA A 53 -13.61 10.10 9.81
C ALA A 53 -15.09 10.28 9.42
N ASP A 54 -15.35 10.81 8.21
CA ASP A 54 -16.70 10.93 7.67
C ASP A 54 -17.37 9.56 7.46
N LEU A 55 -16.62 8.56 6.96
CA LEU A 55 -17.12 7.20 6.80
C LEU A 55 -17.47 6.55 8.15
N VAL A 56 -16.69 6.81 9.21
CA VAL A 56 -16.98 6.32 10.58
C VAL A 56 -18.29 6.89 11.11
N ASN A 57 -18.55 8.16 10.85
CA ASN A 57 -19.77 8.84 11.30
C ASN A 57 -21.00 8.52 10.44
N SER A 58 -20.80 7.90 9.29
CA SER A 58 -21.86 7.55 8.35
C SER A 58 -22.59 6.28 8.77
N LYS A 59 -23.92 6.27 8.57
CA LYS A 59 -24.79 5.11 8.81
C LYS A 59 -24.99 4.23 7.56
N HIS A 60 -24.32 4.56 6.44
CA HIS A 60 -24.47 3.77 5.22
C HIS A 60 -23.76 2.40 5.33
N ALA A 61 -24.47 1.35 4.94
CA ALA A 61 -23.92 -0.01 4.98
C ALA A 61 -22.64 -0.17 4.14
N SER A 62 -22.49 0.58 3.03
CA SER A 62 -21.29 0.59 2.20
C SER A 62 -20.09 1.14 2.95
N ASP A 63 -20.27 2.20 3.73
CA ASP A 63 -19.22 2.87 4.48
C ASP A 63 -18.69 1.97 5.60
N GLN A 64 -19.59 1.28 6.30
CA GLN A 64 -19.20 0.28 7.31
C GLN A 64 -18.44 -0.90 6.69
N ARG A 65 -18.78 -1.32 5.45
CA ARG A 65 -18.04 -2.36 4.74
C ARG A 65 -16.65 -1.87 4.34
N ILE A 66 -16.51 -0.62 3.88
CA ILE A 66 -15.20 -0.03 3.58
C ILE A 66 -14.31 -0.07 4.82
N LEU A 67 -14.83 0.36 5.96
CA LEU A 67 -14.09 0.32 7.23
C LEU A 67 -13.73 -1.11 7.63
N ALA A 68 -14.66 -2.06 7.51
CA ALA A 68 -14.42 -3.47 7.78
C ALA A 68 -13.39 -4.12 6.82
N LEU A 69 -13.23 -3.59 5.61
CA LEU A 69 -12.20 -4.01 4.67
C LEU A 69 -10.82 -3.44 5.02
N LEU A 70 -10.78 -2.19 5.50
CA LEU A 70 -9.54 -1.49 5.88
C LEU A 70 -9.10 -1.81 7.32
N GLU A 71 -10.06 -1.95 8.26
CA GLU A 71 -9.82 -2.17 9.69
C GLU A 71 -10.16 -3.62 10.06
N THR A 72 -9.33 -4.56 9.69
CA THR A 72 -9.42 -5.94 10.24
C THR A 72 -8.91 -5.96 11.69
N PRO A 73 -9.31 -6.95 12.55
CA PRO A 73 -8.84 -7.06 13.95
C PRO A 73 -7.32 -6.98 14.10
N ASP A 74 -6.58 -7.48 13.11
CA ASP A 74 -5.14 -7.24 12.91
C ASP A 74 -4.92 -5.90 12.21
N ARG A 75 -4.92 -4.80 12.97
CA ARG A 75 -4.73 -3.44 12.45
C ARG A 75 -3.54 -3.28 11.51
N GLU A 76 -2.47 -4.01 11.73
CA GLU A 76 -1.24 -3.93 10.93
C GLU A 76 -1.34 -4.72 9.61
N ASN A 77 -2.10 -5.80 9.59
CA ASN A 77 -2.19 -6.72 8.45
C ASN A 77 -3.42 -6.49 7.55
N GLY A 78 -4.42 -5.74 8.01
CA GLY A 78 -5.66 -5.49 7.28
C GLY A 78 -5.45 -4.89 5.90
N PRO A 79 -4.81 -3.71 5.78
CA PRO A 79 -4.53 -3.09 4.50
C PRO A 79 -3.63 -3.94 3.59
N LYS A 80 -2.64 -4.63 4.15
CA LYS A 80 -1.74 -5.54 3.40
C LYS A 80 -2.52 -6.72 2.80
N ARG A 81 -3.45 -7.32 3.56
CA ARG A 81 -4.32 -8.40 3.06
C ARG A 81 -5.25 -7.93 1.96
N LEU A 82 -5.82 -6.75 2.10
CA LEU A 82 -6.68 -6.17 1.08
C LEU A 82 -5.90 -5.91 -0.21
N LEU A 83 -4.72 -5.28 -0.10
CA LEU A 83 -3.82 -5.05 -1.23
C LEU A 83 -3.45 -6.36 -1.93
N ALA A 84 -3.04 -7.38 -1.17
CA ALA A 84 -2.72 -8.71 -1.72
C ALA A 84 -3.94 -9.34 -2.42
N THR A 85 -5.14 -9.20 -1.86
CA THR A 85 -6.37 -9.71 -2.45
C THR A 85 -6.67 -9.05 -3.79
N VAL A 86 -6.61 -7.72 -3.84
CA VAL A 86 -6.86 -6.94 -5.05
C VAL A 86 -5.82 -7.27 -6.13
N LEU A 87 -4.55 -7.36 -5.75
CA LEU A 87 -3.45 -7.72 -6.64
C LEU A 87 -3.64 -9.13 -7.25
N ILE A 88 -3.99 -10.12 -6.43
CA ILE A 88 -4.27 -11.48 -6.90
C ILE A 88 -5.45 -11.49 -7.86
N ALA A 89 -6.55 -10.83 -7.50
CA ALA A 89 -7.75 -10.79 -8.32
C ALA A 89 -7.49 -10.09 -9.67
N ASN A 90 -6.80 -8.95 -9.65
CA ASN A 90 -6.45 -8.22 -10.87
C ASN A 90 -5.58 -9.05 -11.81
N ASN A 91 -4.52 -9.68 -11.28
CA ASN A 91 -3.65 -10.55 -12.07
C ASN A 91 -4.39 -11.77 -12.62
N ALA A 92 -5.29 -12.39 -11.83
CA ALA A 92 -6.09 -13.52 -12.31
C ALA A 92 -7.01 -13.12 -13.48
N VAL A 93 -7.64 -11.95 -13.40
CA VAL A 93 -8.48 -11.41 -14.48
C VAL A 93 -7.63 -11.08 -15.71
N ASN A 94 -6.47 -10.45 -15.55
CA ASN A 94 -5.57 -10.11 -16.65
C ASN A 94 -5.07 -11.37 -17.38
N ILE A 95 -4.71 -12.43 -16.64
CA ILE A 95 -4.36 -13.74 -17.24
C ILE A 95 -5.52 -14.32 -18.01
N ALA A 96 -6.75 -14.26 -17.46
CA ALA A 96 -7.94 -14.75 -18.16
C ALA A 96 -8.20 -13.98 -19.47
N ILE A 97 -8.01 -12.65 -19.47
CA ILE A 97 -8.10 -11.82 -20.69
C ILE A 97 -7.11 -12.32 -21.73
N VAL A 98 -5.83 -12.48 -21.35
CA VAL A 98 -4.78 -12.93 -22.28
C VAL A 98 -5.08 -14.31 -22.86
N LEU A 99 -5.55 -15.26 -22.05
CA LEU A 99 -5.88 -16.61 -22.51
C LEU A 99 -7.06 -16.64 -23.50
N ILE A 100 -8.10 -15.84 -23.22
CA ILE A 100 -9.27 -15.80 -24.11
C ILE A 100 -8.99 -15.01 -25.38
N SER A 101 -8.22 -13.90 -25.29
CA SER A 101 -7.85 -13.10 -26.44
C SER A 101 -6.97 -13.88 -27.42
N SER A 102 -6.04 -14.69 -26.91
CA SER A 102 -5.17 -15.54 -27.73
C SER A 102 -5.98 -16.53 -28.59
N GLN A 103 -7.09 -17.08 -28.07
CA GLN A 103 -8.00 -17.91 -28.87
C GLN A 103 -8.72 -17.11 -29.96
N LEU A 104 -9.12 -15.88 -29.69
CA LEU A 104 -9.72 -14.99 -30.67
C LEU A 104 -8.75 -14.64 -31.79
N THR A 105 -7.54 -14.23 -31.42
CA THR A 105 -6.49 -13.86 -32.39
C THR A 105 -6.13 -15.03 -33.28
N SER A 106 -5.92 -16.22 -32.73
CA SER A 106 -5.62 -17.41 -33.50
C SER A 106 -6.72 -17.74 -34.50
N SER A 107 -8.01 -17.57 -34.16
CA SER A 107 -9.13 -17.81 -35.05
C SER A 107 -9.22 -16.79 -36.20
N TRP A 108 -8.82 -15.55 -35.98
CA TRP A 108 -8.83 -14.51 -37.02
C TRP A 108 -7.66 -14.63 -37.98
N PHE A 109 -6.48 -14.99 -37.48
CA PHE A 109 -5.26 -15.14 -38.30
C PHE A 109 -5.20 -16.48 -39.02
N ALA A 110 -5.95 -17.51 -38.57
CA ALA A 110 -6.02 -18.81 -39.23
C ALA A 110 -6.53 -18.75 -40.69
N ALA A 111 -7.26 -17.71 -41.06
CA ALA A 111 -7.78 -17.49 -42.38
C ALA A 111 -6.80 -16.84 -43.36
N GLY A 112 -5.65 -16.35 -42.87
CA GLY A 112 -4.62 -15.63 -43.64
C GLY A 112 -3.28 -16.35 -43.60
N ASP A 113 -2.47 -16.18 -44.66
CA ASP A 113 -1.15 -16.79 -44.79
C ASP A 113 -0.08 -15.97 -44.05
N TYR A 114 -0.34 -15.68 -42.76
CA TYR A 114 0.56 -14.90 -41.90
C TYR A 114 1.46 -15.82 -41.08
N PRO A 115 2.73 -15.45 -40.87
CA PRO A 115 3.61 -16.24 -40.02
C PRO A 115 3.13 -16.18 -38.54
N GLU A 116 3.15 -17.33 -37.85
CA GLU A 116 2.66 -17.48 -36.45
C GLU A 116 3.30 -16.49 -35.47
N TRP A 117 4.57 -16.14 -35.65
CA TRP A 117 5.23 -15.18 -34.79
C TRP A 117 4.62 -13.77 -34.87
N LEU A 118 4.10 -13.37 -36.05
CA LEU A 118 3.49 -12.06 -36.24
C LEU A 118 2.14 -11.97 -35.54
N SER A 119 1.31 -12.99 -35.63
CA SER A 119 0.04 -13.07 -34.91
C SER A 119 0.24 -13.04 -33.40
N THR A 120 1.23 -13.77 -32.89
CA THR A 120 1.57 -13.78 -31.47
C THR A 120 2.11 -12.43 -30.99
N MET A 121 2.95 -11.76 -31.77
CA MET A 121 3.44 -10.41 -31.41
C MET A 121 2.30 -9.39 -31.37
N ILE A 122 1.42 -9.40 -32.35
CA ILE A 122 0.25 -8.50 -32.41
C ILE A 122 -0.65 -8.75 -31.21
N ASP A 123 -0.95 -10.01 -30.90
CA ASP A 123 -1.79 -10.37 -29.76
C ASP A 123 -1.19 -9.87 -28.44
N VAL A 124 0.05 -10.23 -28.16
CA VAL A 124 0.70 -9.83 -26.90
C VAL A 124 0.77 -8.30 -26.77
N VAL A 125 1.20 -7.58 -27.79
CA VAL A 125 1.34 -6.13 -27.74
C VAL A 125 -0.01 -5.43 -27.67
N ALA A 126 -0.98 -5.81 -28.53
CA ALA A 126 -2.27 -5.17 -28.56
C ALA A 126 -3.08 -5.43 -27.30
N ILE A 127 -3.12 -6.67 -26.83
CA ILE A 127 -3.88 -7.02 -25.62
C ILE A 127 -3.23 -6.41 -24.37
N THR A 128 -1.89 -6.44 -24.27
CA THR A 128 -1.20 -5.77 -23.15
C THR A 128 -1.51 -4.28 -23.14
N PHE A 129 -1.47 -3.62 -24.30
CA PHE A 129 -1.83 -2.21 -24.40
C PHE A 129 -3.27 -1.93 -23.96
N VAL A 130 -4.22 -2.75 -24.41
CA VAL A 130 -5.64 -2.63 -24.04
C VAL A 130 -5.84 -2.86 -22.54
N ILE A 131 -5.24 -3.89 -21.96
CA ILE A 131 -5.33 -4.18 -20.51
C ILE A 131 -4.75 -3.01 -19.71
N VAL A 132 -3.54 -2.55 -20.04
CA VAL A 132 -2.88 -1.47 -19.30
C VAL A 132 -3.69 -0.18 -19.42
N LEU A 133 -4.13 0.18 -20.61
CA LEU A 133 -4.85 1.44 -20.81
C LEU A 133 -6.25 1.42 -20.19
N PHE A 134 -7.08 0.45 -20.55
CA PHE A 134 -8.49 0.39 -20.16
C PHE A 134 -8.72 -0.38 -18.85
N GLY A 135 -7.89 -1.38 -18.53
CA GLY A 135 -7.99 -2.17 -17.32
C GLY A 135 -7.28 -1.54 -16.11
N GLU A 136 -6.28 -0.68 -16.33
CA GLU A 136 -5.47 -0.15 -15.21
C GLU A 136 -5.34 1.37 -15.20
N VAL A 137 -4.80 2.02 -16.23
CA VAL A 137 -4.43 3.45 -16.18
C VAL A 137 -5.66 4.34 -16.09
N ILE A 138 -6.58 4.23 -17.05
CA ILE A 138 -7.79 5.07 -17.09
C ILE A 138 -8.63 4.91 -15.82
N PRO A 139 -8.92 3.67 -15.34
CA PRO A 139 -9.70 3.47 -14.12
C PRO A 139 -9.03 4.02 -12.86
N LYS A 140 -7.71 3.90 -12.73
CA LYS A 140 -6.94 4.45 -11.60
C LYS A 140 -6.96 5.97 -11.59
N VAL A 141 -6.80 6.61 -12.74
CA VAL A 141 -6.91 8.07 -12.86
C VAL A 141 -8.31 8.56 -12.46
N TYR A 142 -9.35 7.89 -12.95
CA TYR A 142 -10.73 8.23 -12.56
C TYR A 142 -10.96 8.06 -11.06
N ALA A 143 -10.46 6.98 -10.47
CA ALA A 143 -10.59 6.69 -9.04
C ALA A 143 -9.87 7.70 -8.15
N THR A 144 -8.79 8.32 -8.61
CA THR A 144 -8.07 9.36 -7.85
C THR A 144 -8.96 10.59 -7.60
N GLY A 145 -9.78 10.98 -8.57
CA GLY A 145 -10.71 12.12 -8.41
C GLY A 145 -12.03 11.76 -7.69
N ASN A 146 -12.44 10.49 -7.70
CA ASN A 146 -13.73 10.02 -7.21
C ASN A 146 -13.62 8.87 -6.20
N ASN A 147 -12.61 8.92 -5.33
CA ASN A 147 -12.22 7.81 -4.47
C ASN A 147 -13.36 7.28 -3.58
N VAL A 148 -14.12 8.15 -2.90
CA VAL A 148 -15.21 7.74 -2.00
C VAL A 148 -16.36 7.06 -2.76
N GLN A 149 -16.71 7.56 -3.96
CA GLN A 149 -17.80 6.98 -4.74
C GLN A 149 -17.42 5.60 -5.27
N VAL A 150 -16.19 5.46 -5.82
CA VAL A 150 -15.68 4.18 -6.32
C VAL A 150 -15.53 3.19 -5.16
N ALA A 151 -15.02 3.61 -4.00
CA ALA A 151 -14.91 2.76 -2.82
C ALA A 151 -16.28 2.25 -2.35
N ARG A 152 -17.30 3.09 -2.32
CA ARG A 152 -18.68 2.70 -1.97
C ARG A 152 -19.28 1.69 -2.94
N PHE A 153 -19.08 1.90 -4.23
CA PHE A 153 -19.56 0.99 -5.27
C PHE A 153 -18.88 -0.37 -5.19
N MET A 154 -17.56 -0.37 -4.96
CA MET A 154 -16.76 -1.59 -4.92
C MET A 154 -16.74 -2.29 -3.56
N ALA A 155 -17.30 -1.70 -2.51
CA ALA A 155 -17.29 -2.28 -1.15
C ALA A 155 -17.88 -3.70 -1.09
N MET A 156 -19.01 -3.93 -1.75
CA MET A 156 -19.67 -5.23 -1.79
C MET A 156 -18.94 -6.25 -2.70
N PRO A 157 -18.59 -5.93 -3.96
CA PRO A 157 -17.81 -6.83 -4.81
C PRO A 157 -16.47 -7.24 -4.18
N LEU A 158 -15.76 -6.31 -3.56
CA LEU A 158 -14.48 -6.58 -2.91
C LEU A 158 -14.60 -7.53 -1.71
N GLU A 159 -15.70 -7.44 -0.96
CA GLU A 159 -15.93 -8.39 0.13
C GLU A 159 -16.08 -9.82 -0.39
N VAL A 160 -16.77 -10.00 -1.52
CA VAL A 160 -16.90 -11.30 -2.19
C VAL A 160 -15.54 -11.79 -2.70
N ILE A 161 -14.80 -10.92 -3.40
CA ILE A 161 -13.45 -11.22 -3.90
C ILE A 161 -12.52 -11.61 -2.73
N ARG A 162 -12.56 -10.87 -1.62
CA ARG A 162 -11.78 -11.17 -0.42
C ARG A 162 -12.06 -12.55 0.13
N ARG A 163 -13.33 -12.96 0.17
CA ARG A 163 -13.71 -14.31 0.63
C ARG A 163 -13.20 -15.39 -0.32
N LEU A 164 -13.34 -15.17 -1.62
CA LEU A 164 -12.89 -16.11 -2.64
C LEU A 164 -11.37 -16.27 -2.67
N CYS A 165 -10.64 -15.15 -2.60
CA CYS A 165 -9.17 -15.14 -2.61
C CYS A 165 -8.54 -15.43 -1.23
N SER A 166 -9.34 -15.59 -0.17
CA SER A 166 -8.85 -15.77 1.20
C SER A 166 -7.78 -16.88 1.36
N PRO A 167 -7.93 -18.10 0.79
CA PRO A 167 -6.93 -19.14 0.93
C PRO A 167 -5.59 -18.75 0.28
N LEU A 168 -5.63 -18.11 -0.88
CA LEU A 168 -4.44 -17.70 -1.60
C LEU A 168 -3.77 -16.49 -0.92
N THR A 169 -4.56 -15.54 -0.45
CA THR A 169 -4.09 -14.40 0.32
C THR A 169 -3.44 -14.84 1.63
N TRP A 170 -4.03 -15.83 2.33
CA TRP A 170 -3.44 -16.39 3.54
C TRP A 170 -2.06 -17.00 3.27
N PHE A 171 -1.94 -17.78 2.20
CA PHE A 171 -0.66 -18.38 1.80
C PHE A 171 0.40 -17.32 1.50
N LEU A 172 0.03 -16.29 0.71
CA LEU A 172 0.92 -15.18 0.36
C LEU A 172 1.38 -14.39 1.59
N MET A 173 0.45 -14.06 2.50
CA MET A 173 0.75 -13.34 3.73
C MET A 173 1.67 -14.14 4.66
N ARG A 174 1.46 -15.45 4.76
CA ARG A 174 2.33 -16.30 5.59
C ARG A 174 3.76 -16.37 5.04
N THR A 175 3.93 -16.43 3.73
CA THR A 175 5.25 -16.42 3.09
C THR A 175 5.91 -15.04 3.25
N SER A 176 5.17 -13.95 3.06
CA SER A 176 5.66 -12.59 3.22
C SER A 176 6.08 -12.27 4.67
N SER A 177 5.32 -12.75 5.68
CA SER A 177 5.66 -12.53 7.09
C SER A 177 6.99 -13.16 7.50
N LEU A 178 7.31 -14.34 6.94
CA LEU A 178 8.61 -14.99 7.18
C LEU A 178 9.78 -14.16 6.65
N LEU A 179 9.59 -13.52 5.49
CA LEU A 179 10.60 -12.67 4.89
C LEU A 179 10.72 -11.32 5.64
N GLU A 180 9.58 -10.74 6.03
CA GLU A 180 9.53 -9.47 6.78
C GLU A 180 10.22 -9.59 8.15
N THR A 181 10.05 -10.71 8.85
CA THR A 181 10.72 -10.96 10.13
C THR A 181 12.24 -11.00 9.96
N ARG A 182 12.74 -11.68 8.93
CA ARG A 182 14.16 -11.75 8.62
C ARG A 182 14.75 -10.39 8.23
N LEU A 183 13.99 -9.56 7.52
CA LEU A 183 14.42 -8.23 7.11
C LEU A 183 14.36 -7.23 8.27
N LYS A 184 13.33 -7.28 9.10
CA LYS A 184 13.19 -6.40 10.29
C LYS A 184 14.31 -6.62 11.31
N GLU A 185 14.77 -7.85 11.51
CA GLU A 185 15.93 -8.13 12.35
C GLU A 185 17.19 -7.42 11.82
N LYS A 186 17.39 -7.43 10.50
CA LYS A 186 18.56 -6.82 9.86
C LYS A 186 18.50 -5.29 9.83
N VAL A 187 17.30 -4.70 9.71
CA VAL A 187 17.10 -3.24 9.69
C VAL A 187 17.16 -2.65 11.10
N ARG A 188 16.61 -3.33 12.12
CA ARG A 188 16.70 -2.87 13.51
C ARG A 188 18.12 -2.75 14.04
N SER A 189 19.05 -3.53 13.49
CA SER A 189 20.47 -3.45 13.89
C SER A 189 21.24 -2.30 13.22
N ASN A 190 20.65 -1.64 12.22
CA ASN A 190 21.38 -0.66 11.39
C ASN A 190 20.85 0.78 11.45
N ILE A 191 19.78 1.06 12.21
CA ILE A 191 19.39 2.45 12.42
C ILE A 191 20.37 3.06 13.40
N SER A 192 21.37 3.78 12.87
CA SER A 192 22.34 4.53 13.62
C SER A 192 21.69 5.74 14.27
N VAL A 193 22.17 6.12 15.46
CA VAL A 193 21.81 7.37 16.14
C VAL A 193 22.06 8.57 15.23
N ASP A 194 23.08 8.48 14.37
CA ASP A 194 23.42 9.51 13.38
C ASP A 194 22.35 9.66 12.28
N GLU A 195 21.75 8.55 11.82
CA GLU A 195 20.63 8.60 10.84
C GLU A 195 19.36 9.21 11.44
N LEU A 196 19.09 8.94 12.72
CA LEU A 196 17.98 9.57 13.45
C LEU A 196 18.23 11.07 13.64
N GLY A 197 19.47 11.48 13.96
CA GLY A 197 19.88 12.88 14.06
C GLY A 197 19.69 13.62 12.72
N HIS A 198 20.12 13.00 11.63
CA HIS A 198 20.00 13.59 10.29
C HIS A 198 18.53 13.69 9.80
N ALA A 199 17.69 12.69 10.13
CA ALA A 199 16.26 12.74 9.86
C ALA A 199 15.56 13.85 10.66
N LEU A 200 16.01 14.11 11.90
CA LEU A 200 15.49 15.17 12.74
C LEU A 200 15.87 16.56 12.19
N GLU A 201 17.09 16.71 11.68
CA GLU A 201 17.59 17.94 11.06
C GLU A 201 16.81 18.29 9.78
N LEU A 202 16.48 17.28 8.96
CA LEU A 202 15.67 17.44 7.75
C LEU A 202 14.20 17.81 8.02
N THR A 203 13.69 17.51 9.23
CA THR A 203 12.32 17.85 9.64
C THR A 203 12.23 19.12 10.49
N ALA A 204 13.32 19.84 10.68
CA ALA A 204 13.36 21.07 11.48
C ALA A 204 12.51 22.22 10.90
N ASP A 205 12.17 22.17 9.62
CA ASP A 205 11.43 23.22 8.88
C ASP A 205 9.89 23.09 8.95
N ASP A 206 9.36 22.07 9.62
CA ASP A 206 7.92 21.72 9.63
C ASP A 206 7.10 22.47 10.70
N GLY A 207 7.46 23.71 11.06
CA GLY A 207 6.66 24.56 11.94
C GLY A 207 6.72 24.19 13.44
N ARG A 208 7.71 23.40 13.84
CA ARG A 208 7.98 23.07 15.25
C ARG A 208 8.75 24.20 15.94
N THR A 209 8.54 24.33 17.26
CA THR A 209 9.27 25.31 18.06
C THR A 209 10.72 24.86 18.27
N GLU A 210 11.66 25.83 18.40
CA GLU A 210 13.07 25.52 18.71
C GLU A 210 13.23 24.67 19.99
N GLU A 211 12.31 24.81 20.94
CA GLU A 211 12.33 24.05 22.19
C GLU A 211 12.00 22.57 21.95
N GLU A 212 11.00 22.29 21.11
CA GLU A 212 10.66 20.91 20.73
C GLU A 212 11.80 20.22 19.98
N HIS A 213 12.50 20.96 19.12
CA HIS A 213 13.66 20.44 18.39
C HIS A 213 14.80 20.06 19.33
N LYS A 214 15.13 20.92 20.31
CA LYS A 214 16.17 20.67 21.35
C LYS A 214 15.83 19.45 22.22
N ILE A 215 14.55 19.27 22.55
CA ILE A 215 14.10 18.09 23.32
C ILE A 215 14.29 16.82 22.51
N LEU A 216 13.90 16.81 21.25
CA LEU A 216 14.04 15.65 20.36
C LEU A 216 15.52 15.31 20.11
N GLU A 217 16.37 16.30 19.87
CA GLU A 217 17.82 16.13 19.74
C GLU A 217 18.44 15.56 21.05
N GLY A 218 17.98 16.06 22.19
CA GLY A 218 18.36 15.54 23.50
C GLY A 218 17.99 14.06 23.69
N ILE A 219 16.81 13.64 23.23
CA ILE A 219 16.36 12.25 23.31
C ILE A 219 17.21 11.35 22.39
N VAL A 220 17.47 11.77 21.16
CA VAL A 220 18.27 11.00 20.19
C VAL A 220 19.70 10.81 20.71
N THR A 221 20.32 11.86 21.25
CA THR A 221 21.70 11.81 21.76
C THR A 221 21.83 11.14 23.13
N PHE A 222 20.73 11.01 23.88
CA PHE A 222 20.72 10.44 25.23
C PHE A 222 21.26 9.01 25.31
N GLY A 223 20.91 8.17 24.33
CA GLY A 223 21.36 6.78 24.31
C GLY A 223 22.87 6.58 24.14
N GLY A 224 23.56 7.58 23.59
CA GLY A 224 25.02 7.57 23.41
C GLY A 224 25.82 8.25 24.54
N LYS A 225 25.15 8.90 25.52
CA LYS A 225 25.82 9.59 26.61
C LYS A 225 26.23 8.63 27.74
N GLU A 226 27.51 8.63 28.07
CA GLU A 226 28.01 7.91 29.23
C GLU A 226 27.72 8.69 30.53
N ALA A 227 27.48 7.96 31.63
CA ALA A 227 27.27 8.57 32.95
C ALA A 227 28.41 9.48 33.34
N ALA A 228 29.64 9.17 32.91
CA ALA A 228 30.83 9.98 33.15
C ALA A 228 30.73 11.38 32.54
N GLN A 229 29.97 11.57 31.46
CA GLN A 229 29.82 12.89 30.79
C GLN A 229 28.80 13.81 31.46
N ILE A 230 27.88 13.25 32.25
CA ILE A 230 26.80 14.00 32.92
C ILE A 230 26.98 14.05 34.43
N MET A 231 27.88 13.24 35.01
CA MET A 231 28.15 13.27 36.45
C MET A 231 28.96 14.52 36.84
N THR A 232 28.73 15.01 38.01
CA THR A 232 29.56 16.06 38.63
C THR A 232 30.91 15.46 39.02
N PRO A 233 32.05 16.02 38.52
CA PRO A 233 33.36 15.54 38.90
C PRO A 233 33.56 15.62 40.43
N ARG A 234 34.29 14.67 40.98
CA ARG A 234 34.55 14.60 42.41
C ARG A 234 35.18 15.89 42.96
N THR A 235 35.93 16.61 42.15
CA THR A 235 36.55 17.89 42.46
C THR A 235 35.56 19.03 42.69
N ASP A 236 34.37 18.91 42.10
CA ASP A 236 33.32 19.93 42.12
C ASP A 236 32.23 19.64 43.15
N ILE A 237 32.30 18.45 43.79
CA ILE A 237 31.38 18.06 44.85
C ILE A 237 31.73 18.82 46.13
N VAL A 238 30.75 19.54 46.68
CA VAL A 238 30.90 20.20 47.96
C VAL A 238 30.53 19.23 49.08
N PHE A 239 31.48 19.03 50.01
CA PHE A 239 31.25 18.18 51.15
C PHE A 239 30.83 19.04 52.36
N LEU A 240 29.84 18.58 53.09
CA LEU A 240 29.46 19.09 54.38
C LEU A 240 30.01 18.17 55.47
N SER A 241 30.78 18.72 56.44
CA SER A 241 31.22 17.93 57.57
C SER A 241 30.14 17.92 58.64
N ILE A 242 30.03 16.79 59.36
CA ILE A 242 29.10 16.67 60.50
C ILE A 242 29.36 17.66 61.62
N ASP A 243 30.62 18.17 61.74
CA ASP A 243 31.05 19.11 62.76
C ASP A 243 30.82 20.61 62.44
N GLN A 244 30.27 20.90 61.23
CA GLN A 244 29.99 22.25 60.79
C GLN A 244 28.71 22.80 61.41
N SER A 245 28.76 24.07 61.80
CA SER A 245 27.62 24.76 62.38
C SER A 245 26.58 25.08 61.29
N PHE A 246 25.31 25.18 61.67
CA PHE A 246 24.22 25.47 60.75
C PHE A 246 24.40 26.76 59.95
N GLN A 247 25.05 27.80 60.58
CA GLN A 247 25.32 29.07 59.90
C GLN A 247 26.41 28.94 58.83
N GLU A 248 27.39 28.08 59.01
CA GLU A 248 28.43 27.82 58.00
C GLU A 248 27.88 27.08 56.83
N VAL A 249 26.97 26.11 57.06
CA VAL A 249 26.27 25.39 56.03
C VAL A 249 25.40 26.33 55.16
N LEU A 250 24.60 27.20 55.78
CA LEU A 250 23.81 28.21 55.08
C LEU A 250 24.66 29.15 54.24
N THR A 251 25.82 29.56 54.74
CA THR A 251 26.74 30.46 54.05
C THR A 251 27.35 29.74 52.81
N MET A 252 27.67 28.48 52.94
CA MET A 252 28.14 27.67 51.80
C MET A 252 27.06 27.47 50.73
N CYS A 253 25.84 27.19 51.13
CA CYS A 253 24.70 27.02 50.19
C CYS A 253 24.34 28.34 49.49
N SER A 254 24.42 29.49 50.21
CA SER A 254 24.12 30.82 49.66
C SER A 254 25.21 31.33 48.70
N LYS A 255 26.47 30.92 48.86
CA LYS A 255 27.60 31.34 48.01
C LYS A 255 27.64 30.59 46.66
N ARG A 256 27.01 29.42 46.55
CA ARG A 256 26.82 28.69 45.31
C ARG A 256 25.33 28.65 45.01
N ASP A 257 24.99 29.13 43.84
CA ASP A 257 23.67 28.95 43.23
C ASP A 257 23.47 27.46 42.94
N THR A 258 23.40 26.67 44.03
CA THR A 258 23.15 25.22 43.95
C THR A 258 21.67 25.09 43.72
N ARG A 259 21.29 24.82 42.48
CA ARG A 259 19.95 24.33 42.17
C ARG A 259 19.75 23.04 42.96
N VAL A 260 19.11 23.15 44.12
CA VAL A 260 18.60 22.00 44.88
C VAL A 260 17.48 21.43 44.00
N PHE A 261 17.64 20.21 43.55
CA PHE A 261 16.55 19.50 42.90
C PHE A 261 15.38 19.43 43.86
N PRO A 262 14.18 19.91 43.49
CA PRO A 262 13.01 19.63 44.28
C PRO A 262 12.79 18.13 44.31
N SER A 263 12.61 17.59 45.50
CA SER A 263 12.21 16.22 45.80
C SER A 263 10.92 15.82 45.11
#